data_83d2a0770e12d9d953f585da6557040f
#
_entry.id   83d2a0770e12d9d953f585da6557040f
#
_cell.length_a   1.000
_cell.length_b   1.000
_cell.length_c   1.000
_cell.angle_alpha   90.00
_cell.angle_beta   90.00
_cell.angle_gamma   90.00
#
_symmetry.space_group_name_H-M   'P 1'
#
loop_
_entity.id
_entity.type
_entity.pdbx_description
1 polymer ?
#
loop_
_entity_poly.entity_id
_entity_poly.type
_entity_poly.pdbx_seq_one_letter_code
_entity_poly.pdbx_strand_id
1 'polypeptide(L)'
;MYDRILVATDGSELSELAVTSAIDLALLTQAELIAVKVVHHYPASYFEGSMLMSQMEVTRLREQADVEAQRVVDTVKAAADAKGVKSTRSIVMQSELVSEAIIEAARVHKCDLIVMASHGRRGIKRLLMGSETLHVLTHSHTPVLVLR
;
A
#
# COMPACT_ATOMS: atom_id res chain seq x y z
N MET A 1 -14.69 8.12 -16.03
CA MET A 1 -14.98 6.95 -15.19
C MET A 1 -14.10 7.04 -13.97
N TYR A 2 -12.89 6.51 -13.91
CA TYR A 2 -11.95 6.81 -12.82
C TYR A 2 -10.87 7.75 -13.36
N ASP A 3 -10.53 8.78 -12.57
CA ASP A 3 -9.48 9.76 -12.92
C ASP A 3 -8.18 9.51 -12.16
N ARG A 4 -8.27 8.98 -10.93
CA ARG A 4 -7.13 8.64 -10.08
C ARG A 4 -7.37 7.38 -9.28
N ILE A 5 -6.56 6.37 -9.53
CA ILE A 5 -6.62 5.08 -8.87
C ILE A 5 -5.47 4.96 -7.88
N LEU A 6 -5.78 4.69 -6.62
CA LEU A 6 -4.79 4.31 -5.61
C LEU A 6 -4.68 2.79 -5.57
N VAL A 7 -3.48 2.24 -5.65
CA VAL A 7 -3.24 0.83 -5.36
C VAL A 7 -2.37 0.68 -4.12
N ALA A 8 -2.89 -0.01 -3.12
CA ALA A 8 -2.14 -0.36 -1.91
C ALA A 8 -1.46 -1.71 -2.10
N THR A 9 -0.14 -1.73 -1.90
CA THR A 9 0.67 -2.95 -2.04
C THR A 9 1.60 -3.13 -0.84
N ASP A 10 1.78 -4.37 -0.42
CA ASP A 10 2.78 -4.77 0.56
C ASP A 10 3.92 -5.62 -0.06
N GLY A 11 3.89 -5.80 -1.38
CA GLY A 11 4.85 -6.60 -2.13
C GLY A 11 4.60 -8.11 -2.06
N SER A 12 3.45 -8.56 -1.52
CA SER A 12 3.04 -9.97 -1.52
C SER A 12 2.49 -10.39 -2.89
N GLU A 13 2.48 -11.70 -3.17
CA GLU A 13 1.88 -12.24 -4.41
C GLU A 13 0.43 -11.83 -4.60
N LEU A 14 -0.36 -11.79 -3.52
CA LEU A 14 -1.75 -11.38 -3.61
C LEU A 14 -1.89 -9.89 -3.93
N SER A 15 -1.01 -9.05 -3.37
CA SER A 15 -0.98 -7.63 -3.71
C SER A 15 -0.53 -7.38 -5.16
N GLU A 16 0.25 -8.27 -5.76
CA GLU A 16 0.62 -8.19 -7.18
C GLU A 16 -0.59 -8.36 -8.10
N LEU A 17 -1.57 -9.17 -7.72
CA LEU A 17 -2.85 -9.25 -8.44
C LEU A 17 -3.61 -7.91 -8.40
N ALA A 18 -3.62 -7.27 -7.23
CA ALA A 18 -4.21 -5.94 -7.08
C ALA A 18 -3.47 -4.91 -7.94
N VAL A 19 -2.14 -4.94 -7.94
CA VAL A 19 -1.30 -4.06 -8.78
C VAL A 19 -1.60 -4.26 -10.26
N THR A 20 -1.63 -5.51 -10.73
CA THR A 20 -1.94 -5.82 -12.14
C THR A 20 -3.31 -5.29 -12.54
N SER A 21 -4.32 -5.54 -11.72
CA SER A 21 -5.69 -5.06 -11.97
C SER A 21 -5.78 -3.53 -11.96
N ALA A 22 -5.06 -2.87 -11.05
CA ALA A 22 -5.03 -1.41 -10.98
C ALA A 22 -4.37 -0.78 -12.22
N ILE A 23 -3.27 -1.38 -12.70
CA ILE A 23 -2.59 -0.95 -13.93
C ILE A 23 -3.52 -1.10 -15.14
N ASP A 24 -4.18 -2.25 -15.28
CA ASP A 24 -5.09 -2.51 -16.39
C ASP A 24 -6.30 -1.57 -16.37
N LEU A 25 -6.85 -1.28 -15.18
CA LEU A 25 -7.90 -0.28 -15.00
C LEU A 25 -7.42 1.13 -15.34
N ALA A 26 -6.24 1.52 -14.90
CA ALA A 26 -5.66 2.83 -15.21
C ALA A 26 -5.46 3.03 -16.72
N LEU A 27 -5.01 1.98 -17.42
CA LEU A 27 -4.91 2.00 -18.87
C LEU A 27 -6.27 2.16 -19.55
N LEU A 28 -7.25 1.38 -19.12
CA LEU A 28 -8.60 1.37 -19.70
C LEU A 28 -9.32 2.71 -19.51
N THR A 29 -9.18 3.31 -18.32
CA THR A 29 -9.84 4.57 -17.96
C THR A 29 -9.01 5.80 -18.25
N GLN A 30 -7.74 5.64 -18.63
CA GLN A 30 -6.73 6.69 -18.76
C GLN A 30 -6.47 7.46 -17.45
N ALA A 31 -6.69 6.79 -16.32
CA ALA A 31 -6.49 7.34 -14.99
C ALA A 31 -5.01 7.48 -14.63
N GLU A 32 -4.71 8.41 -13.72
CA GLU A 32 -3.45 8.44 -13.00
C GLU A 32 -3.41 7.28 -12.01
N LEU A 33 -2.28 6.57 -11.91
CA LEU A 33 -2.06 5.50 -10.95
C LEU A 33 -1.15 5.99 -9.81
N ILE A 34 -1.56 5.75 -8.58
CA ILE A 34 -0.79 6.06 -7.39
C ILE A 34 -0.55 4.77 -6.61
N ALA A 35 0.71 4.32 -6.61
CA ALA A 35 1.11 3.16 -5.82
C ALA A 35 1.51 3.60 -4.42
N VAL A 36 0.89 3.03 -3.40
CA VAL A 36 1.21 3.31 -2.01
C VAL A 36 1.65 2.05 -1.27
N LYS A 37 2.73 2.17 -0.52
CA LYS A 37 3.13 1.21 0.50
C LYS A 37 3.21 1.91 1.84
N VAL A 38 2.54 1.35 2.84
CA VAL A 38 2.61 1.82 4.22
C VAL A 38 3.59 0.94 4.99
N VAL A 39 4.61 1.58 5.54
CA VAL A 39 5.53 0.95 6.49
C VAL A 39 4.95 1.10 7.88
N HIS A 40 4.74 -0.03 8.56
CA HIS A 40 4.25 -0.01 9.93
C HIS A 40 5.30 0.58 10.85
N HIS A 41 4.93 1.69 11.49
CA HIS A 41 5.80 2.39 12.43
C HIS A 41 5.47 1.96 13.85
N TYR A 42 6.37 1.21 14.49
CA TYR A 42 6.22 0.87 15.90
C TYR A 42 6.63 2.06 16.76
N PRO A 43 5.83 2.47 17.77
CA PRO A 43 6.21 3.51 18.70
C PRO A 43 7.56 3.22 19.36
N ALA A 44 8.32 4.26 19.71
CA ALA A 44 9.59 4.12 20.41
C ALA A 44 9.45 3.32 21.72
N SER A 45 8.32 3.47 22.42
CA SER A 45 7.96 2.71 23.62
C SER A 45 7.91 1.19 23.41
N TYR A 46 7.67 0.72 22.21
CA TYR A 46 7.69 -0.71 21.89
C TYR A 46 9.09 -1.32 22.03
N PHE A 47 10.14 -0.52 21.86
CA PHE A 47 11.54 -0.92 21.94
C PHE A 47 12.18 -0.63 23.31
N GLU A 48 11.56 0.22 24.15
CA GLU A 48 12.08 0.63 25.45
C GLU A 48 12.20 -0.53 26.46
N GLY A 49 11.43 -1.61 26.31
CA GLY A 49 11.53 -2.83 27.12
C GLY A 49 12.52 -3.87 26.59
N SER A 50 13.11 -3.66 25.44
CA SER A 50 14.05 -4.57 24.80
C SER A 50 15.47 -4.14 25.10
N MET A 51 16.08 -4.70 26.16
CA MET A 51 17.49 -4.53 26.47
C MET A 51 18.45 -5.13 25.41
N LEU A 52 17.91 -5.72 24.33
CA LEU A 52 18.65 -6.49 23.32
C LEU A 52 18.94 -5.72 22.04
N MET A 53 18.31 -4.54 21.83
CA MET A 53 18.53 -3.74 20.62
C MET A 53 18.99 -2.33 20.97
N SER A 54 20.12 -1.91 20.41
CA SER A 54 20.60 -0.54 20.48
C SER A 54 19.74 0.38 19.61
N GLN A 55 19.74 1.69 19.91
CA GLN A 55 19.10 2.70 19.05
C GLN A 55 19.63 2.66 17.60
N MET A 56 20.91 2.36 17.43
CA MET A 56 21.50 2.22 16.08
C MET A 56 20.93 1.04 15.31
N GLU A 57 20.67 -0.10 15.96
CA GLU A 57 20.05 -1.27 15.31
C GLU A 57 18.60 -0.97 14.92
N VAL A 58 17.83 -0.31 15.78
CA VAL A 58 16.46 0.13 15.47
C VAL A 58 16.43 1.09 14.28
N THR A 59 17.33 2.07 14.27
CA THR A 59 17.44 3.03 13.16
C THR A 59 17.77 2.31 11.86
N ARG A 60 18.73 1.39 11.87
CA ARG A 60 19.13 0.59 10.71
C ARG A 60 17.98 -0.26 10.16
N LEU A 61 17.20 -0.90 11.03
CA LEU A 61 16.02 -1.68 10.62
C LEU A 61 14.94 -0.81 9.99
N ARG A 62 14.72 0.40 10.52
CA ARG A 62 13.77 1.36 9.92
C ARG A 62 14.23 1.81 8.54
N GLU A 63 15.49 2.18 8.39
CA GLU A 63 16.07 2.56 7.09
C GLU A 63 15.96 1.44 6.07
N GLN A 64 16.22 0.20 6.47
CA GLN A 64 16.07 -0.97 5.58
C GLN A 64 14.61 -1.17 5.17
N ALA A 65 13.66 -0.99 6.09
CA ALA A 65 12.23 -1.09 5.79
C ALA A 65 11.78 0.00 4.81
N ASP A 66 12.28 1.21 4.96
CA ASP A 66 11.97 2.33 4.06
C ASP A 66 12.54 2.10 2.66
N VAL A 67 13.78 1.64 2.55
CA VAL A 67 14.41 1.29 1.26
C VAL A 67 13.64 0.17 0.56
N GLU A 68 13.25 -0.87 1.28
CA GLU A 68 12.46 -1.97 0.71
C GLU A 68 11.07 -1.50 0.28
N ALA A 69 10.42 -0.64 1.07
CA ALA A 69 9.13 -0.07 0.72
C ALA A 69 9.22 0.78 -0.56
N GLN A 70 10.25 1.59 -0.68
CA GLN A 70 10.49 2.39 -1.87
C GLN A 70 10.70 1.50 -3.10
N ARG A 71 11.49 0.43 -2.96
CA ARG A 71 11.71 -0.55 -4.03
C ARG A 71 10.40 -1.17 -4.52
N VAL A 72 9.49 -1.51 -3.60
CA VAL A 72 8.18 -2.10 -3.95
C VAL A 72 7.35 -1.14 -4.80
N VAL A 73 7.19 0.10 -4.37
CA VAL A 73 6.36 1.08 -5.13
C VAL A 73 7.02 1.53 -6.43
N ASP A 74 8.35 1.58 -6.49
CA ASP A 74 9.08 1.90 -7.71
C ASP A 74 8.97 0.77 -8.75
N THR A 75 8.90 -0.49 -8.30
CA THR A 75 8.62 -1.64 -9.17
C THR A 75 7.22 -1.53 -9.80
N VAL A 76 6.21 -1.13 -9.00
CA VAL A 76 4.86 -0.88 -9.52
C VAL A 76 4.87 0.24 -10.54
N LYS A 77 5.54 1.35 -10.23
CA LYS A 77 5.68 2.48 -11.14
C LYS A 77 6.33 2.06 -12.46
N ALA A 78 7.44 1.35 -12.41
CA ALA A 78 8.13 0.87 -13.60
C ALA A 78 7.24 -0.05 -14.46
N ALA A 79 6.48 -0.95 -13.83
CA ALA A 79 5.54 -1.83 -14.53
C ALA A 79 4.40 -1.06 -15.21
N ALA A 80 3.84 -0.06 -14.54
CA ALA A 80 2.80 0.79 -15.07
C ALA A 80 3.30 1.65 -16.25
N ASP A 81 4.47 2.27 -16.09
CA ASP A 81 5.10 3.07 -17.13
C ASP A 81 5.42 2.22 -18.38
N ALA A 82 5.94 0.99 -18.19
CA ALA A 82 6.22 0.04 -19.27
C ALA A 82 4.96 -0.40 -20.03
N LYS A 83 3.82 -0.48 -19.35
CA LYS A 83 2.51 -0.76 -19.98
C LYS A 83 1.86 0.48 -20.64
N GLY A 84 2.40 1.67 -20.40
CA GLY A 84 1.93 2.91 -21.03
C GLY A 84 0.88 3.69 -20.22
N VAL A 85 0.83 3.50 -18.89
CA VAL A 85 0.03 4.37 -18.01
C VAL A 85 0.58 5.79 -18.09
N LYS A 86 -0.29 6.78 -18.36
CA LYS A 86 0.14 8.16 -18.64
C LYS A 86 0.85 8.86 -17.48
N SER A 87 0.43 8.57 -16.28
CA SER A 87 0.97 9.16 -15.06
C SER A 87 0.94 8.13 -13.94
N THR A 88 2.11 7.86 -13.38
CA THR A 88 2.26 6.95 -12.24
C THR A 88 3.10 7.60 -11.17
N ARG A 89 2.60 7.59 -9.94
CA ARG A 89 3.34 8.05 -8.76
C ARG A 89 3.56 6.90 -7.78
N SER A 90 4.70 6.93 -7.10
CA SER A 90 5.05 6.01 -6.03
C SER A 90 5.15 6.76 -4.70
N ILE A 91 4.51 6.23 -3.66
CA ILE A 91 4.43 6.85 -2.34
C ILE A 91 4.74 5.81 -1.27
N VAL A 92 5.63 6.15 -0.37
CA VAL A 92 5.86 5.42 0.87
C VAL A 92 5.34 6.26 2.03
N MET A 93 4.54 5.66 2.90
CA MET A 93 4.03 6.28 4.11
C MET A 93 4.46 5.48 5.32
N GLN A 94 4.70 6.16 6.44
CA GLN A 94 4.93 5.54 7.73
C GLN A 94 3.70 5.78 8.62
N SER A 95 3.16 4.74 9.21
CA SER A 95 2.00 4.84 10.11
C SER A 95 1.91 3.66 11.06
N GLU A 96 1.39 3.91 12.26
CA GLU A 96 0.99 2.85 13.18
C GLU A 96 -0.30 2.15 12.73
N LEU A 97 -1.13 2.86 11.94
CA LEU A 97 -2.43 2.40 11.44
C LEU A 97 -2.39 2.37 9.90
N VAL A 98 -2.09 1.21 9.34
CA VAL A 98 -1.91 1.02 7.89
C VAL A 98 -3.17 1.39 7.11
N SER A 99 -4.33 0.92 7.55
CA SER A 99 -5.62 1.20 6.91
C SER A 99 -5.98 2.69 6.89
N GLU A 100 -5.74 3.40 7.98
CA GLU A 100 -5.94 4.85 8.06
C GLU A 100 -5.02 5.60 7.10
N ALA A 101 -3.76 5.18 7.00
CA ALA A 101 -2.81 5.78 6.06
C ALA A 101 -3.24 5.58 4.60
N ILE A 102 -3.81 4.43 4.25
CA ILE A 102 -4.35 4.16 2.91
C ILE A 102 -5.54 5.09 2.61
N ILE A 103 -6.47 5.21 3.55
CA ILE A 103 -7.64 6.10 3.42
C ILE A 103 -7.20 7.56 3.28
N GLU A 104 -6.26 7.98 4.10
CA GLU A 104 -5.72 9.34 4.05
C GLU A 104 -4.97 9.61 2.74
N ALA A 105 -4.18 8.67 2.23
CA ALA A 105 -3.53 8.79 0.93
C ALA A 105 -4.57 8.99 -0.19
N ALA A 106 -5.64 8.20 -0.20
CA ALA A 106 -6.71 8.35 -1.19
C ALA A 106 -7.36 9.73 -1.10
N ARG A 107 -7.61 10.23 0.11
CA ARG A 107 -8.20 11.55 0.35
C ARG A 107 -7.29 12.69 -0.11
N VAL A 108 -6.02 12.68 0.32
CA VAL A 108 -5.04 13.74 0.01
C VAL A 108 -4.77 13.82 -1.49
N HIS A 109 -4.66 12.69 -2.14
CA HIS A 109 -4.41 12.62 -3.58
C HIS A 109 -5.68 12.67 -4.43
N LYS A 110 -6.85 12.82 -3.79
CA LYS A 110 -8.17 12.90 -4.45
C LYS A 110 -8.42 11.70 -5.37
N CYS A 111 -8.11 10.50 -4.87
CA CYS A 111 -8.38 9.27 -5.60
C CYS A 111 -9.87 8.94 -5.57
N ASP A 112 -10.38 8.40 -6.66
CA ASP A 112 -11.77 8.01 -6.82
C ASP A 112 -11.97 6.49 -6.86
N LEU A 113 -10.86 5.73 -6.74
CA LEU A 113 -10.85 4.30 -6.51
C LEU A 113 -9.63 3.90 -5.68
N ILE A 114 -9.85 3.02 -4.69
CA ILE A 114 -8.79 2.28 -3.99
C ILE A 114 -8.81 0.84 -4.49
N VAL A 115 -7.65 0.31 -4.88
CA VAL A 115 -7.47 -1.11 -5.24
C VAL A 115 -6.53 -1.75 -4.24
N MET A 116 -6.92 -2.87 -3.68
CA MET A 116 -6.09 -3.59 -2.69
C MET A 116 -6.41 -5.08 -2.67
N ALA A 117 -5.49 -5.87 -2.12
CA ALA A 117 -5.71 -7.29 -1.89
C ALA A 117 -6.61 -7.52 -0.67
N SER A 118 -7.31 -8.66 -0.63
CA SER A 118 -8.18 -9.03 0.49
C SER A 118 -7.42 -9.28 1.79
N HIS A 119 -6.12 -9.59 1.72
CA HIS A 119 -5.21 -9.73 2.86
C HIS A 119 -3.76 -9.52 2.39
N GLY A 120 -2.87 -9.17 3.31
CA GLY A 120 -1.45 -8.98 3.04
C GLY A 120 -0.61 -10.17 3.47
N ARG A 121 0.70 -9.94 3.66
CA ARG A 121 1.70 -10.95 4.06
C ARG A 121 1.34 -11.75 5.31
N ARG A 122 0.54 -11.20 6.21
CA ARG A 122 0.14 -11.82 7.48
C ARG A 122 -1.16 -12.63 7.38
N GLY A 123 -1.77 -12.69 6.21
CA GLY A 123 -3.02 -13.43 5.97
C GLY A 123 -2.79 -14.94 6.00
N ILE A 124 -3.31 -15.62 7.01
CA ILE A 124 -3.07 -17.06 7.25
C ILE A 124 -4.12 -17.95 6.57
N LYS A 125 -5.27 -17.43 6.17
CA LYS A 125 -6.36 -18.23 5.57
C LYS A 125 -7.09 -17.48 4.47
N ARG A 126 -7.19 -18.07 3.30
CA ARG A 126 -7.88 -17.56 2.10
C ARG A 126 -9.38 -17.27 2.29
N LEU A 127 -9.96 -17.62 3.43
CA LEU A 127 -11.41 -17.52 3.69
C LEU A 127 -11.81 -16.24 4.46
N LEU A 128 -10.87 -15.56 5.10
CA LEU A 128 -11.17 -14.36 5.91
C LEU A 128 -10.49 -13.13 5.30
N MET A 129 -11.26 -12.06 5.21
CA MET A 129 -10.73 -10.74 4.84
C MET A 129 -9.80 -10.24 5.93
N GLY A 130 -8.64 -9.69 5.54
CA GLY A 130 -7.70 -9.08 6.48
C GLY A 130 -8.31 -7.88 7.21
N SER A 131 -7.87 -7.66 8.45
CA SER A 131 -8.37 -6.56 9.29
C SER A 131 -8.18 -5.19 8.64
N GLU A 132 -7.04 -4.96 8.00
CA GLU A 132 -6.75 -3.69 7.29
C GLU A 132 -7.71 -3.47 6.11
N THR A 133 -7.93 -4.52 5.31
CA THR A 133 -8.86 -4.45 4.18
C THR A 133 -10.29 -4.20 4.65
N LEU A 134 -10.71 -4.89 5.70
CA LEU A 134 -12.04 -4.69 6.29
C LEU A 134 -12.19 -3.25 6.82
N HIS A 135 -11.17 -2.72 7.48
CA HIS A 135 -11.18 -1.34 7.97
C HIS A 135 -11.31 -0.33 6.83
N VAL A 136 -10.53 -0.48 5.76
CA VAL A 136 -10.61 0.39 4.58
C VAL A 136 -12.00 0.33 3.96
N LEU A 137 -12.57 -0.87 3.78
CA LEU A 137 -13.91 -1.06 3.22
C LEU A 137 -15.01 -0.38 4.04
N THR A 138 -14.89 -0.38 5.37
CA THR A 138 -15.93 0.14 6.26
C THR A 138 -15.80 1.64 6.52
N HIS A 139 -14.62 2.23 6.40
CA HIS A 139 -14.35 3.62 6.77
C HIS A 139 -14.00 4.54 5.60
N SER A 140 -13.66 3.96 4.44
CA SER A 140 -13.35 4.78 3.27
C SER A 140 -14.63 5.37 2.65
N HIS A 141 -14.58 6.64 2.28
CA HIS A 141 -15.59 7.26 1.41
C HIS A 141 -15.28 7.07 -0.08
N THR A 142 -14.05 6.67 -0.40
CA THR A 142 -13.64 6.31 -1.75
C THR A 142 -14.05 4.85 -2.03
N PRO A 143 -14.63 4.54 -3.20
CA PRO A 143 -14.89 3.16 -3.62
C PRO A 143 -13.65 2.27 -3.49
N VAL A 144 -13.86 1.02 -3.10
CA VAL A 144 -12.77 0.06 -2.87
C VAL A 144 -12.99 -1.21 -3.70
N LEU A 145 -12.01 -1.54 -4.54
CA LEU A 145 -11.94 -2.81 -5.26
C LEU A 145 -10.99 -3.75 -4.51
N VAL A 146 -11.52 -4.88 -4.09
CA VAL A 146 -10.76 -5.89 -3.35
C VAL A 146 -10.52 -7.12 -4.21
N LEU A 147 -9.25 -7.50 -4.40
CA LEU A 147 -8.82 -8.69 -5.12
C LEU A 147 -8.58 -9.86 -4.14
N ARG A 148 -8.96 -11.07 -4.56
CA ARG A 148 -8.80 -12.30 -3.79
C ARG A 148 -7.88 -13.29 -4.48
#